data_c9bfd2c6f981300d87a7365754885107
#
_entry.id   c9bfd2c6f981300d87a7365754885107
#
_cell.length_a   1.000
_cell.length_b   1.000
_cell.length_c   1.000
_cell.angle_alpha   90.00
_cell.angle_beta   90.00
_cell.angle_gamma   90.00
#
_symmetry.space_group_name_H-M   'P 1'
#
loop_
_entity.id
_entity.type
_entity.pdbx_description
1 polymer ?
#
loop_
_entity_poly.entity_id
_entity_poly.type
_entity_poly.pdbx_seq_one_letter_code
_entity_poly.pdbx_strand_id
1 'polypeptide(L)'
;SMLMVMGTSTCYQMMHRNKIAFDGVCAIVRDGMIPGLEAYESGQPAVGDTFAWFADNMLPQQYQQAADEGMSVLAYMDRLCGQLKAGESGLVALDWFNGNRSVLMNYGLRGVIAGLSLASRPEEIYRSLIEATAFGARRIFDSYTQAGVGIEKVYAAGGLARKSPVTMQIYADILNRPITATSISNSSSLGAAVCAAVA
;
A
#
# COMPACT_ATOMS: atom_id res chain seq x y z
N SER A 1 -12.51 10.90 5.61
CA SER A 1 -11.46 9.95 6.02
C SER A 1 -11.21 8.94 4.93
N MET A 2 -9.96 8.52 4.73
CA MET A 2 -9.54 7.47 3.79
C MET A 2 -9.16 6.21 4.58
N LEU A 3 -9.67 5.05 4.19
CA LEU A 3 -9.25 3.74 4.68
C LEU A 3 -8.37 3.05 3.64
N MET A 4 -7.19 2.63 4.05
CA MET A 4 -6.27 1.78 3.27
C MET A 4 -6.37 0.35 3.81
N VAL A 5 -6.85 -0.59 3.00
CA VAL A 5 -6.85 -2.03 3.34
C VAL A 5 -5.65 -2.65 2.65
N MET A 6 -4.60 -2.91 3.43
CA MET A 6 -3.27 -3.28 2.94
C MET A 6 -3.01 -4.78 3.15
N GLY A 7 -3.02 -5.51 2.05
CA GLY A 7 -2.76 -6.94 1.97
C GLY A 7 -1.89 -7.28 0.76
N THR A 8 -2.23 -8.31 0.01
CA THR A 8 -1.64 -8.67 -1.28
C THR A 8 -1.74 -7.51 -2.27
N SER A 9 -2.91 -6.91 -2.35
CA SER A 9 -3.19 -5.61 -2.97
C SER A 9 -3.51 -4.56 -1.90
N THR A 10 -3.67 -3.30 -2.28
CA THR A 10 -4.20 -2.26 -1.40
C THR A 10 -5.44 -1.64 -2.02
N CYS A 11 -6.55 -1.64 -1.25
CA CYS A 11 -7.76 -0.90 -1.58
C CYS A 11 -7.82 0.40 -0.76
N TYR A 12 -8.16 1.48 -1.42
CA TYR A 12 -8.39 2.80 -0.84
C TYR A 12 -9.89 3.08 -0.89
N GLN A 13 -10.49 3.21 0.27
CA GLN A 13 -11.94 3.39 0.40
C GLN A 13 -12.26 4.68 1.12
N MET A 14 -13.21 5.42 0.60
CA MET A 14 -13.65 6.68 1.14
C MET A 14 -15.15 6.87 0.95
N MET A 15 -15.77 7.64 1.82
CA MET A 15 -17.17 8.04 1.70
C MET A 15 -17.29 9.55 1.61
N HIS A 16 -18.19 10.01 0.74
CA HIS A 16 -18.48 11.43 0.56
C HIS A 16 -19.98 11.66 0.34
N ARG A 17 -20.50 12.84 0.67
CA ARG A 17 -21.93 13.15 0.51
C ARG A 17 -22.33 13.31 -0.95
N ASN A 18 -21.47 13.88 -1.76
CA ASN A 18 -21.73 14.20 -3.16
C ASN A 18 -20.92 13.27 -4.07
N LYS A 19 -21.50 12.90 -5.20
CA LYS A 19 -20.81 12.20 -6.27
C LYS A 19 -19.93 13.20 -7.03
N ILE A 20 -18.62 13.04 -6.94
CA ILE A 20 -17.62 13.81 -7.67
C ILE A 20 -16.85 12.79 -8.51
N ALA A 21 -17.08 12.79 -9.82
CA ALA A 21 -16.37 11.90 -10.75
C ALA A 21 -15.03 12.51 -11.13
N PHE A 22 -13.98 11.69 -11.15
CA PHE A 22 -12.64 12.07 -11.59
C PHE A 22 -11.89 10.85 -12.14
N ASP A 23 -10.84 11.10 -12.92
CA ASP A 23 -10.04 10.03 -13.51
C ASP A 23 -9.21 9.29 -12.47
N GLY A 24 -9.15 7.96 -12.61
CA GLY A 24 -8.34 7.10 -11.75
C GLY A 24 -9.04 6.55 -10.51
N VAL A 25 -10.31 6.92 -10.26
CA VAL A 25 -11.17 6.21 -9.29
C VAL A 25 -11.76 4.97 -9.97
N CYS A 26 -11.68 3.82 -9.30
CA CYS A 26 -12.16 2.55 -9.86
C CYS A 26 -13.68 2.46 -9.87
N ALA A 27 -14.30 2.93 -8.79
CA ALA A 27 -15.76 2.90 -8.63
C ALA A 27 -16.24 4.03 -7.73
N ILE A 28 -17.45 4.50 -8.02
CA ILE A 28 -18.25 5.38 -7.13
C ILE A 28 -19.64 4.77 -7.08
N VAL A 29 -20.04 4.32 -5.88
CA VAL A 29 -21.28 3.58 -5.68
C VAL A 29 -22.13 4.26 -4.62
N ARG A 30 -23.35 4.68 -4.99
CA ARG A 30 -24.34 5.21 -4.04
C ARG A 30 -24.76 4.12 -3.08
N ASP A 31 -24.81 4.44 -1.79
CA ASP A 31 -25.20 3.52 -0.72
C ASP A 31 -24.33 2.24 -0.62
N GLY A 32 -23.11 2.27 -1.21
CA GLY A 32 -22.25 1.10 -1.31
C GLY A 32 -21.62 0.65 0.01
N MET A 33 -21.55 1.53 1.02
CA MET A 33 -21.03 1.23 2.35
C MET A 33 -21.97 1.73 3.45
N ILE A 34 -22.38 2.99 3.38
CA ILE A 34 -23.29 3.61 4.35
C ILE A 34 -24.43 4.26 3.56
N PRO A 35 -25.71 4.00 3.93
CA PRO A 35 -26.84 4.64 3.29
C PRO A 35 -26.72 6.17 3.30
N GLY A 36 -27.07 6.81 2.19
CA GLY A 36 -27.02 8.26 2.02
C GLY A 36 -25.67 8.82 1.57
N LEU A 37 -24.63 7.97 1.44
CA LEU A 37 -23.29 8.38 1.02
C LEU A 37 -22.84 7.71 -0.28
N GLU A 38 -21.95 8.38 -0.99
CA GLU A 38 -21.22 7.82 -2.13
C GLU A 38 -19.96 7.11 -1.60
N ALA A 39 -19.80 5.84 -1.91
CA ALA A 39 -18.59 5.05 -1.62
C ALA A 39 -17.63 5.12 -2.81
N TYR A 40 -16.40 5.49 -2.55
CA TYR A 40 -15.33 5.59 -3.53
C TYR A 40 -14.34 4.47 -3.32
N GLU A 41 -13.88 3.87 -4.40
CA GLU A 41 -12.83 2.86 -4.39
C GLU A 41 -11.74 3.19 -5.40
N SER A 42 -10.49 3.12 -4.95
CA SER A 42 -9.27 3.09 -5.77
C SER A 42 -8.38 1.96 -5.29
N GLY A 43 -7.34 1.58 -6.04
CA GLY A 43 -6.50 0.47 -5.60
C GLY A 43 -5.20 0.31 -6.36
N GLN A 44 -4.26 -0.35 -5.69
CA GLN A 44 -3.02 -0.87 -6.27
C GLN A 44 -3.13 -2.40 -6.33
N PRO A 45 -2.95 -3.02 -7.51
CA PRO A 45 -3.22 -4.44 -7.70
C PRO A 45 -2.17 -5.37 -7.08
N ALA A 46 -0.97 -4.86 -6.80
CA ALA A 46 0.10 -5.61 -6.14
C ALA A 46 0.86 -4.68 -5.19
N VAL A 47 0.82 -4.98 -3.90
CA VAL A 47 1.61 -4.33 -2.85
C VAL A 47 2.32 -5.42 -2.05
N GLY A 48 1.64 -6.15 -1.19
CA GLY A 48 2.20 -7.28 -0.48
C GLY A 48 2.71 -8.38 -1.42
N ASP A 49 2.04 -8.60 -2.56
CA ASP A 49 2.50 -9.54 -3.59
C ASP A 49 3.83 -9.14 -4.20
N THR A 50 4.09 -7.84 -4.39
CA THR A 50 5.39 -7.35 -4.87
C THR A 50 6.50 -7.68 -3.87
N PHE A 51 6.24 -7.54 -2.57
CA PHE A 51 7.19 -7.86 -1.52
C PHE A 51 7.44 -9.36 -1.40
N ALA A 52 6.38 -10.17 -1.48
CA ALA A 52 6.47 -11.63 -1.49
C ALA A 52 7.24 -12.11 -2.73
N TRP A 53 6.88 -11.61 -3.91
CA TRP A 53 7.60 -11.92 -5.16
C TRP A 53 9.10 -11.61 -5.06
N PHE A 54 9.47 -10.46 -4.50
CA PHE A 54 10.87 -10.09 -4.29
C PHE A 54 11.56 -11.09 -3.35
N ALA A 55 10.93 -11.43 -2.22
CA ALA A 55 11.49 -12.38 -1.26
C ALA A 55 11.68 -13.78 -1.87
N ASP A 56 10.72 -14.24 -2.68
CA ASP A 56 10.73 -15.58 -3.25
C ASP A 56 11.66 -15.72 -4.45
N ASN A 57 11.91 -14.64 -5.23
CA ASN A 57 12.59 -14.73 -6.52
C ASN A 57 13.92 -13.97 -6.60
N MET A 58 14.17 -12.99 -5.74
CA MET A 58 15.32 -12.09 -5.86
C MET A 58 16.24 -12.07 -4.64
N LEU A 59 15.83 -12.67 -3.52
CA LEU A 59 16.68 -12.71 -2.33
C LEU A 59 17.71 -13.84 -2.40
N PRO A 60 19.01 -13.56 -2.18
CA PRO A 60 20.03 -14.58 -1.99
C PRO A 60 19.71 -15.50 -0.80
N GLN A 61 20.07 -16.78 -0.91
CA GLN A 61 19.78 -17.80 0.10
C GLN A 61 20.23 -17.40 1.53
N GLN A 62 21.34 -16.70 1.65
CA GLN A 62 21.83 -16.21 2.95
C GLN A 62 20.86 -15.31 3.69
N TYR A 63 20.02 -14.52 2.98
CA TYR A 63 18.97 -13.69 3.59
C TYR A 63 17.79 -14.53 4.05
N GLN A 64 17.46 -15.58 3.30
CA GLN A 64 16.42 -16.52 3.69
C GLN A 64 16.83 -17.31 4.93
N GLN A 65 18.07 -17.78 5.00
CA GLN A 65 18.62 -18.50 6.15
C GLN A 65 18.75 -17.64 7.41
N ALA A 66 19.11 -16.36 7.26
CA ALA A 66 19.19 -15.43 8.39
C ALA A 66 17.82 -15.14 9.04
N ALA A 67 16.73 -15.46 8.36
CA ALA A 67 15.37 -15.35 8.87
C ALA A 67 14.91 -16.61 9.65
N ASP A 68 15.65 -17.72 9.58
CA ASP A 68 15.24 -19.03 10.15
C ASP A 68 15.22 -19.08 11.68
N GLU A 69 15.68 -18.05 12.39
CA GLU A 69 15.63 -17.95 13.86
C GLU A 69 14.29 -17.48 14.42
N GLY A 70 13.16 -17.85 13.77
CA GLY A 70 11.81 -17.51 14.23
C GLY A 70 11.27 -16.17 13.69
N MET A 71 12.01 -15.52 12.79
CA MET A 71 11.60 -14.29 12.11
C MET A 71 11.24 -14.59 10.65
N SER A 72 10.14 -14.03 10.13
CA SER A 72 9.86 -14.16 8.70
C SER A 72 10.88 -13.37 7.86
N VAL A 73 11.15 -13.84 6.64
CA VAL A 73 12.05 -13.18 5.68
C VAL A 73 11.67 -11.69 5.48
N LEU A 74 10.39 -11.40 5.33
CA LEU A 74 9.92 -10.02 5.18
C LEU A 74 10.18 -9.17 6.43
N ALA A 75 10.02 -9.73 7.64
CA ALA A 75 10.34 -9.01 8.87
C ALA A 75 11.86 -8.75 9.01
N TYR A 76 12.69 -9.68 8.53
CA TYR A 76 14.14 -9.49 8.45
C TYR A 76 14.48 -8.36 7.47
N MET A 77 13.88 -8.36 6.28
CA MET A 77 14.06 -7.30 5.29
C MET A 77 13.58 -5.94 5.78
N ASP A 78 12.45 -5.89 6.51
CA ASP A 78 11.96 -4.67 7.17
C ASP A 78 12.99 -4.09 8.14
N ARG A 79 13.62 -4.97 8.95
CA ARG A 79 14.67 -4.55 9.88
C ARG A 79 15.89 -3.95 9.17
N LEU A 80 16.31 -4.55 8.05
CA LEU A 80 17.46 -4.06 7.27
C LEU A 80 17.14 -2.75 6.55
N CYS A 81 16.04 -2.71 5.82
CA CYS A 81 15.67 -1.52 5.05
C CYS A 81 15.28 -0.33 5.95
N GLY A 82 14.83 -0.60 7.17
CA GLY A 82 14.55 0.42 8.18
C GLY A 82 15.78 1.19 8.67
N GLN A 83 16.97 0.67 8.44
CA GLN A 83 18.23 1.34 8.78
C GLN A 83 18.68 2.34 7.70
N LEU A 84 18.13 2.22 6.49
CA LEU A 84 18.46 3.10 5.37
C LEU A 84 17.70 4.44 5.49
N LYS A 85 18.33 5.52 5.04
CA LYS A 85 17.66 6.81 4.91
C LYS A 85 16.84 6.87 3.62
N ALA A 86 15.88 7.76 3.56
CA ALA A 86 15.11 8.02 2.36
C ALA A 86 16.02 8.43 1.21
N GLY A 87 15.90 7.76 0.04
CA GLY A 87 16.70 8.03 -1.15
C GLY A 87 18.18 7.65 -1.06
N GLU A 88 18.66 7.04 0.03
CA GLU A 88 20.07 6.72 0.24
C GLU A 88 20.64 5.78 -0.83
N SER A 89 19.85 4.82 -1.28
CA SER A 89 20.26 3.86 -2.30
C SER A 89 20.37 4.45 -3.71
N GLY A 90 19.70 5.58 -3.98
CA GLY A 90 19.54 6.12 -5.32
C GLY A 90 18.65 5.26 -6.24
N LEU A 91 18.07 4.18 -5.73
CA LEU A 91 17.16 3.33 -6.49
C LEU A 91 15.77 3.93 -6.58
N VAL A 92 15.16 3.82 -7.75
CA VAL A 92 13.76 4.21 -8.00
C VAL A 92 13.02 3.04 -8.62
N ALA A 93 11.80 2.77 -8.15
CA ALA A 93 10.97 1.73 -8.72
C ALA A 93 9.57 2.26 -9.09
N LEU A 94 8.92 1.54 -10.02
CA LEU A 94 7.49 1.67 -10.34
C LEU A 94 6.77 0.42 -9.87
N ASP A 95 5.72 0.59 -9.08
CA ASP A 95 4.94 -0.47 -8.45
C ASP A 95 4.00 -1.25 -9.38
N TRP A 96 4.18 -1.15 -10.69
CA TRP A 96 3.27 -1.71 -11.69
C TRP A 96 3.52 -3.19 -12.00
N PHE A 97 3.95 -3.97 -11.01
CA PHE A 97 4.26 -5.40 -11.20
C PHE A 97 3.04 -6.23 -11.63
N ASN A 98 1.83 -5.74 -11.34
CA ASN A 98 0.56 -6.29 -11.84
C ASN A 98 -0.29 -5.21 -12.54
N GLY A 99 0.35 -4.33 -13.32
CA GLY A 99 -0.28 -3.18 -13.95
C GLY A 99 -0.57 -2.03 -12.98
N ASN A 100 -1.30 -1.02 -13.45
CA ASN A 100 -1.75 0.11 -12.65
C ASN A 100 -3.28 0.19 -12.66
N ARG A 101 -3.92 -0.18 -11.53
CA ARG A 101 -5.38 -0.14 -11.35
C ARG A 101 -5.88 1.29 -11.15
N SER A 102 -5.18 2.06 -10.34
CA SER A 102 -5.40 3.49 -10.09
C SER A 102 -4.05 4.19 -10.12
N VAL A 103 -3.84 5.23 -10.88
CA VAL A 103 -4.73 6.20 -11.52
C VAL A 103 -4.87 5.93 -13.03
N LEU A 104 -3.96 5.14 -13.62
CA LEU A 104 -3.86 4.99 -15.08
C LEU A 104 -4.85 3.97 -15.66
N MET A 105 -5.42 3.10 -14.84
CA MET A 105 -6.36 2.04 -15.22
C MET A 105 -5.85 1.17 -16.39
N ASN A 106 -4.54 0.87 -16.35
CA ASN A 106 -3.86 0.13 -17.41
C ASN A 106 -3.12 -1.09 -16.84
N TYR A 107 -3.68 -2.27 -17.07
CA TYR A 107 -3.11 -3.55 -16.62
C TYR A 107 -1.98 -4.08 -17.52
N GLY A 108 -1.73 -3.43 -18.66
CA GLY A 108 -0.61 -3.75 -19.57
C GLY A 108 0.75 -3.21 -19.08
N LEU A 109 0.76 -2.29 -18.11
CA LEU A 109 1.99 -1.72 -17.56
C LEU A 109 2.79 -2.77 -16.76
N ARG A 110 4.10 -2.53 -16.62
CA ARG A 110 5.03 -3.42 -15.91
C ARG A 110 5.84 -2.63 -14.89
N GLY A 111 6.21 -3.33 -13.80
CA GLY A 111 7.12 -2.80 -12.79
C GLY A 111 8.51 -2.51 -13.36
N VAL A 112 9.19 -1.55 -12.75
CA VAL A 112 10.55 -1.15 -13.12
C VAL A 112 11.35 -0.95 -11.85
N ILE A 113 12.63 -1.34 -11.87
CA ILE A 113 13.63 -0.94 -10.88
C ILE A 113 14.78 -0.28 -11.64
N ALA A 114 15.10 0.95 -11.32
CA ALA A 114 16.13 1.73 -11.98
C ALA A 114 17.22 2.16 -10.99
N GLY A 115 18.45 2.34 -11.49
CA GLY A 115 19.59 2.78 -10.69
C GLY A 115 20.45 1.64 -10.12
N LEU A 116 20.19 0.37 -10.49
CA LEU A 116 20.97 -0.78 -10.02
C LEU A 116 22.43 -0.68 -10.44
N SER A 117 23.32 -1.06 -9.53
CA SER A 117 24.75 -1.21 -9.73
C SER A 117 25.24 -2.52 -9.12
N LEU A 118 26.51 -2.87 -9.35
CA LEU A 118 27.10 -4.05 -8.72
C LEU A 118 27.22 -3.95 -7.19
N ALA A 119 27.08 -2.75 -6.64
CA ALA A 119 27.08 -2.50 -5.20
C ALA A 119 25.68 -2.51 -4.58
N SER A 120 24.61 -2.60 -5.38
CA SER A 120 23.23 -2.59 -4.88
C SER A 120 22.95 -3.82 -4.02
N ARG A 121 22.37 -3.58 -2.84
CA ARG A 121 22.07 -4.62 -1.87
C ARG A 121 20.56 -4.95 -1.85
N PRO A 122 20.17 -6.18 -1.48
CA PRO A 122 18.76 -6.58 -1.44
C PRO A 122 17.87 -5.68 -0.60
N GLU A 123 18.32 -5.21 0.55
CA GLU A 123 17.56 -4.29 1.40
C GLU A 123 17.31 -2.93 0.76
N GLU A 124 18.21 -2.48 -0.11
CA GLU A 124 18.05 -1.24 -0.88
C GLU A 124 16.97 -1.40 -1.96
N ILE A 125 16.97 -2.55 -2.65
CA ILE A 125 15.95 -2.90 -3.64
C ILE A 125 14.59 -3.02 -2.94
N TYR A 126 14.52 -3.75 -1.81
CA TYR A 126 13.30 -3.92 -1.06
C TYR A 126 12.72 -2.58 -0.60
N ARG A 127 13.56 -1.67 -0.07
CA ARG A 127 13.13 -0.33 0.29
C ARG A 127 12.57 0.44 -0.89
N SER A 128 13.22 0.38 -2.04
CA SER A 128 12.73 1.06 -3.25
C SER A 128 11.35 0.55 -3.71
N LEU A 129 11.07 -0.75 -3.51
CA LEU A 129 9.75 -1.32 -3.77
C LEU A 129 8.68 -0.81 -2.80
N ILE A 130 9.00 -0.68 -1.50
CA ILE A 130 8.10 -0.08 -0.52
C ILE A 130 7.83 1.38 -0.88
N GLU A 131 8.87 2.16 -1.18
CA GLU A 131 8.76 3.55 -1.58
C GLU A 131 7.91 3.70 -2.86
N ALA A 132 8.10 2.82 -3.86
CA ALA A 132 7.30 2.81 -5.08
C ALA A 132 5.80 2.63 -4.80
N THR A 133 5.44 1.67 -3.96
CA THR A 133 4.03 1.46 -3.57
C THR A 133 3.46 2.65 -2.78
N ALA A 134 4.28 3.31 -1.96
CA ALA A 134 3.89 4.50 -1.22
C ALA A 134 3.72 5.72 -2.14
N PHE A 135 4.57 5.89 -3.16
CA PHE A 135 4.38 6.91 -4.20
C PHE A 135 3.14 6.64 -5.06
N GLY A 136 2.84 5.38 -5.38
CA GLY A 136 1.59 4.98 -6.01
C GLY A 136 0.37 5.38 -5.17
N ALA A 137 0.41 5.14 -3.85
CA ALA A 137 -0.59 5.61 -2.91
C ALA A 137 -0.70 7.14 -2.91
N ARG A 138 0.42 7.86 -2.89
CA ARG A 138 0.44 9.32 -2.96
C ARG A 138 -0.24 9.83 -4.22
N ARG A 139 0.00 9.20 -5.37
CA ARG A 139 -0.65 9.58 -6.62
C ARG A 139 -2.16 9.40 -6.58
N ILE A 140 -2.66 8.33 -5.92
CA ILE A 140 -4.09 8.14 -5.66
C ILE A 140 -4.63 9.27 -4.77
N PHE A 141 -3.97 9.57 -3.64
CA PHE A 141 -4.38 10.67 -2.74
C PHE A 141 -4.43 12.03 -3.45
N ASP A 142 -3.46 12.30 -4.30
CA ASP A 142 -3.41 13.53 -5.07
C ASP A 142 -4.59 13.63 -6.05
N SER A 143 -5.04 12.53 -6.68
CA SER A 143 -6.21 12.54 -7.57
C SER A 143 -7.50 12.91 -6.82
N TYR A 144 -7.71 12.37 -5.60
CA TYR A 144 -8.84 12.77 -4.75
C TYR A 144 -8.78 14.25 -4.36
N THR A 145 -7.61 14.71 -3.94
CA THR A 145 -7.42 16.10 -3.51
C THR A 145 -7.65 17.09 -4.68
N GLN A 146 -7.11 16.77 -5.87
CA GLN A 146 -7.30 17.56 -7.08
C GLN A 146 -8.76 17.62 -7.54
N ALA A 147 -9.51 16.56 -7.28
CA ALA A 147 -10.96 16.51 -7.55
C ALA A 147 -11.80 17.26 -6.49
N GLY A 148 -11.17 17.86 -5.47
CA GLY A 148 -11.88 18.53 -4.38
C GLY A 148 -12.43 17.60 -3.30
N VAL A 149 -12.06 16.32 -3.32
CA VAL A 149 -12.45 15.34 -2.31
C VAL A 149 -11.42 15.34 -1.18
N GLY A 150 -11.71 16.05 -0.10
CA GLY A 150 -10.79 16.23 1.03
C GLY A 150 -10.54 14.97 1.82
N ILE A 151 -9.27 14.65 2.09
CA ILE A 151 -8.85 13.54 2.95
C ILE A 151 -8.30 14.11 4.26
N GLU A 152 -9.06 14.08 5.32
CA GLU A 152 -8.67 14.63 6.63
C GLU A 152 -7.90 13.63 7.49
N LYS A 153 -8.35 12.38 7.52
CA LYS A 153 -7.76 11.30 8.33
C LYS A 153 -7.48 10.08 7.46
N VAL A 154 -6.41 9.38 7.79
CA VAL A 154 -6.01 8.15 7.11
C VAL A 154 -5.96 7.02 8.12
N TYR A 155 -6.67 5.94 7.83
CA TYR A 155 -6.65 4.71 8.59
C TYR A 155 -6.06 3.60 7.73
N ALA A 156 -5.29 2.71 8.34
CA ALA A 156 -4.75 1.54 7.69
C ALA A 156 -5.20 0.26 8.41
N ALA A 157 -5.65 -0.71 7.64
CA ALA A 157 -6.05 -2.03 8.10
C ALA A 157 -5.36 -3.11 7.25
N GLY A 158 -5.42 -4.36 7.68
CA GLY A 158 -4.86 -5.50 6.97
C GLY A 158 -3.53 -5.98 7.55
N GLY A 159 -3.03 -7.06 6.97
CA GLY A 159 -1.85 -7.77 7.48
C GLY A 159 -0.58 -6.93 7.40
N LEU A 160 -0.37 -6.22 6.30
CA LEU A 160 0.81 -5.40 6.06
C LEU A 160 0.87 -4.23 7.05
N ALA A 161 -0.24 -3.51 7.22
CA ALA A 161 -0.32 -2.38 8.14
C ALA A 161 0.03 -2.74 9.59
N ARG A 162 -0.22 -3.99 9.98
CA ARG A 162 0.05 -4.48 11.34
C ARG A 162 1.45 -5.06 11.52
N LYS A 163 1.99 -5.70 10.47
CA LYS A 163 3.22 -6.50 10.56
C LYS A 163 4.48 -5.69 10.23
N SER A 164 4.35 -4.59 9.48
CA SER A 164 5.49 -3.78 9.00
C SER A 164 5.38 -2.32 9.44
N PRO A 165 5.85 -1.98 10.64
CA PRO A 165 5.95 -0.58 11.08
C PRO A 165 6.80 0.29 10.16
N VAL A 166 7.85 -0.27 9.56
CA VAL A 166 8.73 0.44 8.62
C VAL A 166 7.99 0.84 7.35
N THR A 167 7.20 -0.07 6.78
CA THR A 167 6.34 0.24 5.64
C THR A 167 5.36 1.37 6.00
N MET A 168 4.71 1.28 7.16
CA MET A 168 3.77 2.31 7.61
C MET A 168 4.44 3.67 7.80
N GLN A 169 5.67 3.71 8.30
CA GLN A 169 6.42 4.96 8.43
C GLN A 169 6.76 5.56 7.07
N ILE A 170 7.27 4.74 6.12
CA ILE A 170 7.56 5.19 4.75
C ILE A 170 6.29 5.74 4.08
N TYR A 171 5.16 5.08 4.24
CA TYR A 171 3.88 5.57 3.73
C TYR A 171 3.47 6.90 4.37
N ALA A 172 3.61 7.04 5.68
CA ALA A 172 3.28 8.29 6.39
C ALA A 172 4.16 9.45 5.91
N ASP A 173 5.45 9.20 5.74
CA ASP A 173 6.43 10.18 5.26
C ASP A 173 6.10 10.64 3.83
N ILE A 174 5.89 9.70 2.90
CA ILE A 174 5.59 10.00 1.49
C ILE A 174 4.22 10.66 1.34
N LEU A 175 3.20 10.20 2.07
CA LEU A 175 1.88 10.83 2.07
C LEU A 175 1.89 12.18 2.80
N ASN A 176 2.93 12.48 3.59
CA ASN A 176 3.04 13.66 4.45
C ASN A 176 1.82 13.82 5.36
N ARG A 177 1.41 12.73 6.02
CA ARG A 177 0.24 12.68 6.92
C ARG A 177 0.36 11.55 7.93
N PRO A 178 -0.19 11.73 9.13
CA PRO A 178 -0.30 10.64 10.09
C PRO A 178 -1.24 9.55 9.56
N ILE A 179 -0.86 8.29 9.78
CA ILE A 179 -1.66 7.11 9.47
C ILE A 179 -1.97 6.39 10.77
N THR A 180 -3.24 6.13 11.04
CA THR A 180 -3.66 5.33 12.19
C THR A 180 -3.85 3.88 11.76
N ALA A 181 -2.94 3.00 12.17
CA ALA A 181 -3.08 1.57 11.94
C ALA A 181 -4.06 0.94 12.95
N THR A 182 -4.99 0.10 12.46
CA THR A 182 -5.90 -0.64 13.35
C THR A 182 -5.17 -1.77 14.06
N SER A 183 -5.46 -1.95 15.35
CA SER A 183 -4.99 -3.10 16.13
C SER A 183 -5.82 -4.37 15.89
N ILE A 184 -7.00 -4.24 15.25
CA ILE A 184 -7.94 -5.35 15.02
C ILE A 184 -7.41 -6.26 13.91
N SER A 185 -7.19 -7.54 14.25
CA SER A 185 -6.63 -8.52 13.31
C SER A 185 -7.55 -8.86 12.13
N ASN A 186 -8.85 -8.92 12.36
CA ASN A 186 -9.87 -9.32 11.39
C ASN A 186 -10.92 -8.22 11.23
N SER A 187 -10.47 -6.99 10.94
CA SER A 187 -11.35 -5.82 10.84
C SER A 187 -12.48 -5.97 9.81
N SER A 188 -12.22 -6.63 8.68
CA SER A 188 -13.24 -6.91 7.67
C SER A 188 -14.33 -7.87 8.19
N SER A 189 -13.93 -8.95 8.86
CA SER A 189 -14.90 -9.90 9.47
C SER A 189 -15.70 -9.26 10.58
N LEU A 190 -15.05 -8.42 11.40
CA LEU A 190 -15.75 -7.67 12.45
C LEU A 190 -16.77 -6.70 11.84
N GLY A 191 -16.40 -5.98 10.78
CA GLY A 191 -17.32 -5.09 10.06
C GLY A 191 -18.53 -5.85 9.50
N ALA A 192 -18.31 -7.01 8.87
CA ALA A 192 -19.39 -7.86 8.39
C ALA A 192 -20.32 -8.35 9.52
N ALA A 193 -19.75 -8.74 10.67
CA ALA A 193 -20.52 -9.16 11.84
C ALA A 193 -21.36 -8.01 12.41
N VAL A 194 -20.81 -6.79 12.47
CA VAL A 194 -21.56 -5.59 12.91
C VAL A 194 -22.70 -5.30 11.96
N CYS A 195 -22.49 -5.34 10.64
CA CYS A 195 -23.56 -5.15 9.66
C CYS A 195 -24.67 -6.20 9.81
N ALA A 196 -24.32 -7.47 10.00
CA ALA A 196 -25.29 -8.54 10.21
C ALA A 196 -26.07 -8.42 11.53
N ALA A 197 -25.48 -7.80 12.56
CA ALA A 197 -26.14 -7.61 13.86
C ALA A 197 -27.14 -6.46 13.88
N VAL A 198 -27.09 -5.53 12.89
CA VAL A 198 -27.96 -4.35 12.81
C VAL A 198 -28.95 -4.44 11.63
N ALA A 199 -28.85 -5.47 10.80
CA ALA A 199 -29.78 -5.75 9.70
C ALA A 199 -31.05 -6.45 10.21
#